data_eb11a81e7b164803e056eaea10b64265
#
_entry.id   eb11a81e7b164803e056eaea10b64265
#
_cell.length_a   1.000
_cell.length_b   1.000
_cell.length_c   1.000
_cell.angle_alpha   90.00
_cell.angle_beta   90.00
_cell.angle_gamma   90.00
#
_symmetry.space_group_name_H-M   'P 1'
#
loop_
_entity.id
_entity.type
_entity.pdbx_description
1 polymer ?
#
loop_
_entity_poly.entity_id
_entity_poly.type
_entity_poly.pdbx_seq_one_letter_code
_entity_poly.pdbx_strand_id
1 'polypeptide(L)'
;MDRRRVARLLLPATLGMFLPLTLQAADIESGKSVYASNCAVCHGANGSPDPVSPVVKGLGVIPADLSDPLFNSREPSADWEMVVKYGGHAMGLAAQMPAHKDALDDGQIADVMAYIKSIVDTSAYPPGEMNLFLPIRTKKAFPEDEIVFHGKVTNREGENVHKNVLEIEKRVGRAGQVILELVHKKDEMVNELAEVELGYKQALSWSKTHILSGAVVYAIPVNSTDGDGELQTYLAFGKAISASWIFQSSLRLKFPIEDGGDGAVELAGIVHYVHSPWPRRVFPALEVVAEQPFDSSNGDLEWTAMPQVRIGLTRGGHVALNLGVELPLSDQSWDEQYYITLLWDFADGSFFKGW
;
A
#
# COMPACT_ATOMS: atom_id res chain seq x y z
N MET A 1 10.56 -56.03 21.76
CA MET A 1 11.58 -55.48 22.64
C MET A 1 12.23 -54.38 21.84
N ASP A 2 11.78 -53.18 21.94
CA ASP A 2 11.76 -52.14 22.97
C ASP A 2 13.07 -51.30 23.00
N ARG A 3 12.98 -50.04 22.72
CA ARG A 3 13.39 -48.89 23.48
C ARG A 3 13.39 -47.60 22.66
N ARG A 4 12.32 -46.87 22.80
CA ARG A 4 12.27 -45.43 22.47
C ARG A 4 13.18 -44.67 23.41
N ARG A 5 14.17 -43.94 22.89
CA ARG A 5 14.87 -42.88 23.64
C ARG A 5 14.36 -41.55 23.19
N VAL A 6 13.55 -40.90 24.03
CA VAL A 6 13.16 -39.50 23.94
C VAL A 6 14.31 -38.68 24.53
N ALA A 7 15.07 -38.00 23.68
CA ALA A 7 16.02 -36.98 24.12
C ALA A 7 15.27 -35.69 24.48
N ARG A 8 15.22 -35.39 25.78
CA ARG A 8 14.76 -34.07 26.29
C ARG A 8 15.87 -33.05 26.02
N LEU A 9 15.67 -32.17 25.04
CA LEU A 9 16.45 -30.94 24.92
C LEU A 9 15.95 -29.96 26.00
N LEU A 10 16.76 -29.76 27.02
CA LEU A 10 16.65 -28.66 27.96
C LEU A 10 17.18 -27.39 27.26
N LEU A 11 16.29 -26.51 26.78
CA LEU A 11 16.65 -25.15 26.42
C LEU A 11 16.84 -24.33 27.71
N PRO A 12 17.97 -23.63 27.90
CA PRO A 12 18.09 -22.65 28.97
C PRO A 12 17.23 -21.44 28.61
N ALA A 13 16.23 -21.17 29.43
CA ALA A 13 15.46 -19.93 29.37
C ALA A 13 16.35 -18.77 29.87
N THR A 14 17.04 -18.11 28.94
CA THR A 14 17.63 -16.79 29.23
C THR A 14 16.49 -15.77 29.24
N LEU A 15 16.08 -15.41 30.45
CA LEU A 15 15.16 -14.31 30.71
C LEU A 15 15.90 -13.00 30.37
N GLY A 16 15.86 -12.58 29.11
CA GLY A 16 16.36 -11.28 28.67
C GLY A 16 15.47 -10.21 29.30
N MET A 17 16.05 -9.43 30.19
CA MET A 17 15.43 -8.27 30.80
C MET A 17 15.25 -7.22 29.70
N PHE A 18 14.06 -7.20 29.05
CA PHE A 18 13.65 -6.13 28.15
C PHE A 18 13.41 -4.88 29.02
N LEU A 19 14.40 -4.01 29.09
CA LEU A 19 14.18 -2.63 29.51
C LEU A 19 13.23 -2.01 28.47
N PRO A 20 12.08 -1.45 28.88
CA PRO A 20 11.24 -0.70 27.96
C PRO A 20 12.06 0.52 27.51
N LEU A 21 12.47 0.58 26.23
CA LEU A 21 12.81 1.85 25.60
C LEU A 21 11.53 2.69 25.66
N THR A 22 11.48 3.66 26.56
CA THR A 22 10.48 4.69 26.52
C THR A 22 10.71 5.49 25.23
N LEU A 23 9.94 5.20 24.17
CA LEU A 23 9.83 6.10 23.05
C LEU A 23 9.28 7.40 23.63
N GLN A 24 10.10 8.42 23.72
CA GLN A 24 9.69 9.75 24.11
C GLN A 24 8.76 10.25 23.02
N ALA A 25 7.55 10.66 23.38
CA ALA A 25 6.62 11.29 22.42
C ALA A 25 7.27 12.54 21.86
N ALA A 26 7.18 12.75 20.56
CA ALA A 26 7.75 13.92 19.89
C ALA A 26 7.16 15.21 20.48
N ASP A 27 8.02 16.21 20.73
CA ASP A 27 7.66 17.50 21.31
C ASP A 27 7.41 18.54 20.21
N ILE A 28 6.16 18.96 20.04
CA ILE A 28 5.74 19.94 19.02
C ILE A 28 6.39 21.32 19.24
N GLU A 29 6.55 21.78 20.48
CA GLU A 29 7.18 23.08 20.77
C GLU A 29 8.69 23.07 20.50
N SER A 30 9.38 21.98 20.84
CA SER A 30 10.76 21.74 20.41
C SER A 30 10.85 21.74 18.88
N GLY A 31 9.96 21.00 18.20
CA GLY A 31 9.88 20.90 16.76
C GLY A 31 9.63 22.26 16.07
N LYS A 32 8.80 23.12 16.66
CA LYS A 32 8.58 24.49 16.19
C LYS A 32 9.86 25.32 16.23
N SER A 33 10.65 25.17 17.27
CA SER A 33 11.92 25.87 17.42
C SER A 33 12.94 25.39 16.38
N VAL A 34 13.04 24.08 16.17
CA VAL A 34 13.86 23.46 15.12
C VAL A 34 13.43 23.93 13.74
N TYR A 35 12.11 23.94 13.45
CA TYR A 35 11.54 24.43 12.19
C TYR A 35 11.91 25.87 11.91
N ALA A 36 11.71 26.77 12.89
CA ALA A 36 12.02 28.19 12.76
C ALA A 36 13.48 28.44 12.40
N SER A 37 14.39 27.63 12.95
CA SER A 37 15.83 27.81 12.77
C SER A 37 16.36 27.20 11.48
N ASN A 38 15.75 26.12 10.99
CA ASN A 38 16.33 25.31 9.90
C ASN A 38 15.47 25.24 8.63
N CYS A 39 14.15 25.37 8.74
CA CYS A 39 13.21 25.08 7.66
C CYS A 39 12.48 26.33 7.14
N ALA A 40 12.11 27.26 8.04
CA ALA A 40 11.26 28.40 7.76
C ALA A 40 11.81 29.34 6.69
N VAL A 41 13.12 29.42 6.53
CA VAL A 41 13.78 30.30 5.55
C VAL A 41 13.39 29.93 4.11
N CYS A 42 13.12 28.65 3.83
CA CYS A 42 12.71 28.14 2.53
C CYS A 42 11.22 27.81 2.48
N HIS A 43 10.68 27.18 3.51
CA HIS A 43 9.30 26.69 3.56
C HIS A 43 8.29 27.71 4.13
N GLY A 44 8.76 28.93 4.50
CA GLY A 44 7.91 29.95 5.14
C GLY A 44 7.69 29.69 6.63
N ALA A 45 7.36 30.72 7.38
CA ALA A 45 7.20 30.63 8.83
C ALA A 45 5.99 29.78 9.26
N ASN A 46 5.01 29.63 8.38
CA ASN A 46 3.76 28.88 8.59
C ASN A 46 3.64 27.63 7.70
N GLY A 47 4.72 27.19 7.07
CA GLY A 47 4.72 26.04 6.15
C GLY A 47 4.42 26.38 4.70
N SER A 48 4.02 27.64 4.38
CA SER A 48 3.74 28.07 3.01
C SER A 48 4.91 28.91 2.48
N PRO A 49 5.64 28.43 1.46
CA PRO A 49 6.76 29.16 0.88
C PRO A 49 6.29 30.41 0.15
N ASP A 50 7.05 31.52 0.31
CA ASP A 50 6.80 32.73 -0.46
C ASP A 50 7.57 32.69 -1.80
N PRO A 51 6.88 32.49 -2.95
CA PRO A 51 7.52 32.35 -4.26
C PRO A 51 8.18 33.64 -4.74
N VAL A 52 7.87 34.79 -4.15
CA VAL A 52 8.47 36.09 -4.52
C VAL A 52 9.65 36.47 -3.63
N SER A 53 9.88 35.75 -2.54
CA SER A 53 11.02 36.03 -1.65
C SER A 53 12.35 35.85 -2.39
N PRO A 54 13.39 36.64 -2.07
CA PRO A 54 14.71 36.51 -2.69
C PRO A 54 15.33 35.13 -2.49
N VAL A 55 15.07 34.49 -1.34
CA VAL A 55 15.58 33.15 -1.03
C VAL A 55 14.97 32.12 -1.97
N VAL A 56 13.63 32.05 -2.05
CA VAL A 56 12.94 31.06 -2.90
C VAL A 56 13.27 31.28 -4.38
N LYS A 57 13.32 32.54 -4.84
CA LYS A 57 13.78 32.88 -6.20
C LYS A 57 15.20 32.39 -6.48
N GLY A 58 16.08 32.52 -5.49
CA GLY A 58 17.47 32.08 -5.59
C GLY A 58 17.64 30.56 -5.67
N LEU A 59 16.67 29.78 -5.15
CA LEU A 59 16.69 28.32 -5.24
C LEU A 59 16.41 27.82 -6.67
N GLY A 60 15.67 28.57 -7.51
CA GLY A 60 15.23 28.11 -8.82
C GLY A 60 14.15 27.03 -8.79
N VAL A 61 13.65 26.69 -7.60
CA VAL A 61 12.54 25.76 -7.36
C VAL A 61 11.67 26.33 -6.23
N ILE A 62 10.38 26.05 -6.26
CA ILE A 62 9.48 26.39 -5.15
C ILE A 62 9.50 25.21 -4.18
N PRO A 63 9.85 25.42 -2.90
CA PRO A 63 9.76 24.38 -1.88
C PRO A 63 8.31 23.89 -1.71
N ALA A 64 8.14 22.67 -1.20
CA ALA A 64 6.83 22.10 -0.92
C ALA A 64 6.05 23.00 0.05
N ASP A 65 4.76 23.20 -0.22
CA ASP A 65 3.81 23.86 0.68
C ASP A 65 3.35 22.87 1.76
N LEU A 66 3.97 22.96 2.93
CA LEU A 66 3.69 22.10 4.07
C LEU A 66 2.37 22.47 4.76
N SER A 67 1.76 23.62 4.41
CA SER A 67 0.46 24.08 4.90
C SER A 67 -0.72 23.64 4.03
N ASP A 68 -0.46 23.01 2.87
CA ASP A 68 -1.50 22.37 2.06
C ASP A 68 -1.98 21.10 2.78
N PRO A 69 -3.27 21.03 3.19
CA PRO A 69 -3.76 19.88 3.95
C PRO A 69 -3.76 18.57 3.15
N LEU A 70 -3.95 18.64 1.82
CA LEU A 70 -3.88 17.45 0.97
C LEU A 70 -2.45 16.91 0.91
N PHE A 71 -1.48 17.76 0.65
CA PHE A 71 -0.06 17.40 0.61
C PHE A 71 0.42 16.91 1.98
N ASN A 72 0.08 17.64 3.06
CA ASN A 72 0.51 17.30 4.42
C ASN A 72 -0.06 15.96 4.91
N SER A 73 -1.31 15.62 4.53
CA SER A 73 -1.94 14.36 4.94
C SER A 73 -1.44 13.14 4.18
N ARG A 74 -1.02 13.30 2.91
CA ARG A 74 -0.85 12.18 1.97
C ARG A 74 0.34 11.28 2.30
N GLU A 75 1.46 11.87 2.70
CA GLU A 75 2.69 11.15 2.94
C GLU A 75 2.85 10.75 4.41
N PRO A 76 3.39 9.56 4.70
CA PRO A 76 3.72 9.18 6.07
C PRO A 76 4.86 10.03 6.64
N SER A 77 4.83 10.28 7.94
CA SER A 77 5.88 11.04 8.64
C SER A 77 7.27 10.45 8.43
N ALA A 78 7.37 9.11 8.37
CA ALA A 78 8.64 8.40 8.18
C ALA A 78 9.33 8.76 6.85
N ASP A 79 8.59 8.97 5.77
CA ASP A 79 9.17 9.33 4.47
C ASP A 79 9.74 10.74 4.50
N TRP A 80 9.04 11.66 5.15
CA TRP A 80 9.53 13.02 5.34
C TRP A 80 10.74 13.10 6.28
N GLU A 81 10.78 12.26 7.32
CA GLU A 81 11.98 12.13 8.16
C GLU A 81 13.21 11.74 7.33
N MET A 82 13.03 10.83 6.37
CA MET A 82 14.11 10.42 5.46
C MET A 82 14.56 11.59 4.57
N VAL A 83 13.61 12.40 4.06
CA VAL A 83 13.93 13.60 3.27
C VAL A 83 14.70 14.61 4.11
N VAL A 84 14.27 14.88 5.33
CA VAL A 84 14.99 15.80 6.24
C VAL A 84 16.38 15.26 6.57
N LYS A 85 16.48 13.96 6.86
CA LYS A 85 17.72 13.31 7.25
C LYS A 85 18.78 13.33 6.15
N TYR A 86 18.39 12.93 4.93
CA TYR A 86 19.32 12.67 3.84
C TYR A 86 19.30 13.72 2.73
N GLY A 87 18.37 14.67 2.77
CA GLY A 87 18.20 15.73 1.79
C GLY A 87 17.48 15.29 0.51
N GLY A 88 16.98 16.27 -0.24
CA GLY A 88 16.20 16.02 -1.45
C GLY A 88 16.98 15.25 -2.51
N HIS A 89 18.26 15.56 -2.73
CA HIS A 89 19.08 14.85 -3.75
C HIS A 89 19.17 13.35 -3.48
N ALA A 90 19.35 12.95 -2.22
CA ALA A 90 19.44 11.53 -1.86
C ALA A 90 18.12 10.79 -2.06
N MET A 91 17.00 11.51 -2.00
CA MET A 91 15.66 10.97 -2.19
C MET A 91 15.11 11.13 -3.61
N GLY A 92 15.91 11.69 -4.56
CA GLY A 92 15.48 11.95 -5.93
C GLY A 92 14.64 13.22 -6.09
N LEU A 93 14.55 14.04 -5.04
CA LEU A 93 13.89 15.33 -5.01
C LEU A 93 14.86 16.46 -5.38
N ALA A 94 14.40 17.72 -5.28
CA ALA A 94 15.22 18.91 -5.53
C ALA A 94 16.47 18.94 -4.63
N ALA A 95 17.64 19.09 -5.24
CA ALA A 95 18.92 19.13 -4.53
C ALA A 95 19.07 20.32 -3.58
N GLN A 96 18.21 21.33 -3.72
CA GLN A 96 18.15 22.49 -2.87
C GLN A 96 17.68 22.20 -1.44
N MET A 97 16.96 21.06 -1.22
CA MET A 97 16.64 20.59 0.12
C MET A 97 17.90 19.91 0.73
N PRO A 98 18.53 20.54 1.74
CA PRO A 98 19.78 20.00 2.32
C PRO A 98 19.51 18.80 3.22
N ALA A 99 20.56 17.98 3.45
CA ALA A 99 20.55 16.94 4.48
C ALA A 99 20.80 17.56 5.86
N HIS A 100 20.03 17.13 6.85
CA HIS A 100 20.15 17.66 8.23
C HIS A 100 20.69 16.63 9.25
N LYS A 101 20.99 15.39 8.86
CA LYS A 101 21.43 14.31 9.76
C LYS A 101 22.69 14.63 10.59
N ASP A 102 23.53 15.54 10.09
CA ASP A 102 24.76 15.94 10.77
C ASP A 102 24.56 17.16 11.67
N ALA A 103 23.41 17.85 11.56
CA ALA A 103 23.03 19.03 12.32
C ALA A 103 21.91 18.78 13.33
N LEU A 104 21.04 17.80 13.09
CA LEU A 104 19.89 17.43 13.91
C LEU A 104 19.98 15.95 14.28
N ASP A 105 19.74 15.64 15.55
CA ASP A 105 19.59 14.26 16.00
C ASP A 105 18.20 13.69 15.65
N ASP A 106 18.02 12.38 15.84
CA ASP A 106 16.78 11.68 15.49
C ASP A 106 15.56 12.18 16.30
N GLY A 107 15.76 12.62 17.54
CA GLY A 107 14.73 13.22 18.37
C GLY A 107 14.27 14.56 17.82
N GLN A 108 15.21 15.44 17.48
CA GLN A 108 14.91 16.75 16.86
C GLN A 108 14.23 16.60 15.49
N ILE A 109 14.60 15.56 14.71
CA ILE A 109 13.92 15.25 13.44
C ILE A 109 12.49 14.78 13.70
N ALA A 110 12.27 13.91 14.68
CA ALA A 110 10.93 13.48 15.06
C ALA A 110 10.07 14.65 15.57
N ASP A 111 10.65 15.54 16.39
CA ASP A 111 9.96 16.74 16.91
C ASP A 111 9.55 17.69 15.78
N VAL A 112 10.45 17.99 14.83
CA VAL A 112 10.13 18.88 13.72
C VAL A 112 9.09 18.25 12.79
N MET A 113 9.07 16.91 12.60
CA MET A 113 8.01 16.22 11.87
C MET A 113 6.66 16.35 12.58
N ALA A 114 6.61 16.16 13.89
CA ALA A 114 5.39 16.35 14.67
C ALA A 114 4.86 17.79 14.54
N TYR A 115 5.73 18.80 14.58
CA TYR A 115 5.35 20.18 14.34
C TYR A 115 4.81 20.38 12.92
N ILE A 116 5.51 19.93 11.87
CA ILE A 116 5.08 20.09 10.47
C ILE A 116 3.71 19.44 10.26
N LYS A 117 3.49 18.24 10.80
CA LYS A 117 2.18 17.56 10.74
C LYS A 117 1.08 18.25 11.56
N SER A 118 1.43 19.20 12.42
CA SER A 118 0.48 20.00 13.20
C SER A 118 0.19 21.39 12.61
N ILE A 119 0.90 21.80 11.55
CA ILE A 119 0.75 23.16 10.96
C ILE A 119 -0.67 23.39 10.41
N VAL A 120 -1.29 22.34 9.88
CA VAL A 120 -2.60 22.40 9.25
C VAL A 120 -3.49 21.25 9.73
N ASP A 121 -4.82 21.51 9.80
CA ASP A 121 -5.79 20.46 10.10
C ASP A 121 -5.98 19.53 8.90
N THR A 122 -5.55 18.27 9.06
CA THR A 122 -5.67 17.22 8.07
C THR A 122 -6.75 16.19 8.41
N SER A 123 -7.58 16.43 9.44
CA SER A 123 -8.57 15.45 9.94
C SER A 123 -9.60 15.00 8.90
N ALA A 124 -9.83 15.81 7.88
CA ALA A 124 -10.75 15.51 6.77
C ALA A 124 -10.15 14.58 5.70
N TYR A 125 -8.89 14.17 5.86
CA TYR A 125 -8.16 13.33 4.89
C TYR A 125 -7.63 12.08 5.57
N PRO A 126 -7.65 10.91 4.89
CA PRO A 126 -6.93 9.72 5.37
C PRO A 126 -5.43 10.04 5.54
N PRO A 127 -4.82 9.72 6.68
CA PRO A 127 -3.41 10.02 6.92
C PRO A 127 -2.50 9.08 6.12
N GLY A 128 -1.38 9.61 5.60
CA GLY A 128 -0.39 8.87 4.84
C GLY A 128 0.21 7.68 5.59
N GLU A 129 0.19 7.69 6.92
CA GLU A 129 0.55 6.53 7.75
C GLU A 129 -0.29 5.28 7.42
N MET A 130 -1.46 5.46 6.79
CA MET A 130 -2.34 4.36 6.35
C MET A 130 -2.18 4.02 4.87
N ASN A 131 -1.26 4.66 4.16
CA ASN A 131 -0.80 4.22 2.85
C ASN A 131 0.08 2.96 3.01
N LEU A 132 -0.57 1.85 3.32
CA LEU A 132 0.08 0.56 3.54
C LEU A 132 0.49 -0.07 2.21
N PHE A 133 1.38 -1.08 2.25
CA PHE A 133 1.83 -1.76 1.04
C PHE A 133 0.66 -2.37 0.26
N LEU A 134 0.70 -2.27 -1.07
CA LEU A 134 -0.29 -2.89 -1.94
C LEU A 134 -0.23 -4.43 -1.81
N PRO A 135 -1.34 -5.10 -1.45
CA PRO A 135 -1.46 -6.56 -1.52
C PRO A 135 -1.64 -7.05 -2.96
N ILE A 136 -1.63 -8.37 -3.17
CA ILE A 136 -1.92 -8.97 -4.48
C ILE A 136 -3.41 -9.28 -4.65
N ARG A 137 -4.05 -9.90 -3.66
CA ARG A 137 -5.49 -10.28 -3.69
C ARG A 137 -6.36 -9.40 -2.79
N THR A 138 -5.90 -9.12 -1.58
CA THR A 138 -6.60 -8.24 -0.63
C THR A 138 -6.75 -6.84 -1.20
N LYS A 139 -7.92 -6.24 -1.09
CA LYS A 139 -8.13 -4.86 -1.55
C LYS A 139 -7.55 -3.86 -0.53
N LYS A 140 -6.78 -2.90 -1.02
CA LYS A 140 -6.17 -1.83 -0.24
C LYS A 140 -7.21 -0.78 0.17
N ALA A 141 -7.19 -0.38 1.44
CA ALA A 141 -8.18 0.57 1.96
C ALA A 141 -7.84 2.04 1.66
N PHE A 142 -6.56 2.40 1.58
CA PHE A 142 -6.13 3.77 1.33
C PHE A 142 -6.44 4.22 -0.10
N PRO A 143 -6.99 5.44 -0.33
CA PRO A 143 -7.18 5.99 -1.68
C PRO A 143 -5.85 6.36 -2.32
N GLU A 144 -5.65 6.02 -3.59
CA GLU A 144 -4.39 6.14 -4.30
C GLU A 144 -4.46 6.97 -5.58
N ASP A 145 -3.28 7.39 -6.05
CA ASP A 145 -3.00 7.92 -7.37
C ASP A 145 -1.99 6.97 -8.06
N GLU A 146 -2.44 5.74 -8.37
CA GLU A 146 -1.56 4.65 -8.81
C GLU A 146 -1.90 4.16 -10.23
N ILE A 147 -0.87 3.69 -10.92
CA ILE A 147 -1.00 2.79 -12.08
C ILE A 147 -0.38 1.47 -11.68
N VAL A 148 -1.17 0.40 -11.78
CA VAL A 148 -0.73 -0.93 -11.38
C VAL A 148 -0.93 -1.91 -12.53
N PHE A 149 0.13 -2.64 -12.86
CA PHE A 149 0.04 -3.79 -13.75
C PHE A 149 0.07 -5.06 -12.92
N HIS A 150 -0.95 -5.89 -13.07
CA HIS A 150 -1.04 -7.22 -12.47
C HIS A 150 -0.94 -8.27 -13.56
N GLY A 151 0.03 -9.17 -13.44
CA GLY A 151 0.13 -10.37 -14.25
C GLY A 151 -0.14 -11.60 -13.38
N LYS A 152 -1.02 -12.48 -13.83
CA LYS A 152 -1.30 -13.77 -13.23
C LYS A 152 -1.16 -14.89 -14.24
N VAL A 153 -0.46 -15.96 -13.86
CA VAL A 153 -0.39 -17.21 -14.60
C VAL A 153 -0.98 -18.31 -13.72
N THR A 154 -2.02 -18.97 -14.19
CA THR A 154 -2.64 -20.12 -13.54
C THR A 154 -2.18 -21.40 -14.24
N ASN A 155 -1.58 -22.33 -13.51
CA ASN A 155 -1.20 -23.64 -14.00
C ASN A 155 -2.34 -24.65 -13.72
N ARG A 156 -2.83 -25.32 -14.78
CA ARG A 156 -3.89 -26.35 -14.73
C ARG A 156 -3.47 -27.55 -15.57
N GLU A 157 -3.09 -28.65 -14.95
CA GLU A 157 -2.81 -29.93 -15.66
C GLU A 157 -1.98 -29.80 -16.95
N GLY A 158 -1.02 -28.85 -16.98
CA GLY A 158 -0.15 -28.59 -18.13
C GLY A 158 -0.62 -27.46 -19.08
N GLU A 159 -1.77 -26.86 -18.85
CA GLU A 159 -2.22 -25.64 -19.52
C GLU A 159 -1.94 -24.42 -18.65
N ASN A 160 -1.53 -23.31 -19.29
CA ASN A 160 -1.30 -22.03 -18.64
C ASN A 160 -2.33 -21.00 -19.09
N VAL A 161 -3.10 -20.50 -18.14
CA VAL A 161 -4.02 -19.38 -18.36
C VAL A 161 -3.41 -18.11 -17.82
N HIS A 162 -3.36 -17.07 -18.65
CA HIS A 162 -2.82 -15.75 -18.29
C HIS A 162 -3.96 -14.74 -18.10
N LYS A 163 -3.96 -14.04 -16.99
CA LYS A 163 -4.79 -12.85 -16.77
C LYS A 163 -3.86 -11.66 -16.50
N ASN A 164 -3.99 -10.61 -17.29
CA ASN A 164 -3.27 -9.36 -17.10
C ASN A 164 -4.27 -8.25 -16.85
N VAL A 165 -4.01 -7.40 -15.86
CA VAL A 165 -4.86 -6.25 -15.53
C VAL A 165 -3.99 -5.00 -15.51
N LEU A 166 -4.43 -3.97 -16.23
CA LEU A 166 -3.92 -2.62 -16.05
C LEU A 166 -4.95 -1.85 -15.23
N GLU A 167 -4.60 -1.55 -14.00
CA GLU A 167 -5.41 -0.78 -13.06
C GLU A 167 -4.90 0.66 -12.99
N ILE A 168 -5.82 1.62 -13.06
CA ILE A 168 -5.56 3.06 -12.92
C ILE A 168 -6.46 3.56 -11.80
N GLU A 169 -5.85 4.00 -10.74
CA GLU A 169 -6.52 4.59 -9.58
C GLU A 169 -6.26 6.08 -9.52
N LYS A 170 -7.28 6.88 -9.25
CA LYS A 170 -7.17 8.33 -9.13
C LYS A 170 -7.98 8.83 -7.95
N ARG A 171 -7.30 9.51 -7.02
CA ARG A 171 -7.99 10.20 -5.91
C ARG A 171 -8.95 11.26 -6.43
N VAL A 172 -10.11 11.35 -5.79
CA VAL A 172 -11.12 12.37 -6.01
C VAL A 172 -11.65 12.88 -4.68
N GLY A 173 -11.76 14.19 -4.56
CA GLY A 173 -12.14 14.82 -3.29
C GLY A 173 -11.12 14.58 -2.18
N ARG A 174 -11.60 14.38 -0.94
CA ARG A 174 -10.74 14.28 0.27
C ARG A 174 -10.36 12.85 0.62
N ALA A 175 -11.26 11.90 0.32
CA ALA A 175 -11.13 10.53 0.80
C ALA A 175 -11.68 9.50 -0.19
N GLY A 176 -12.00 9.92 -1.43
CA GLY A 176 -12.53 9.09 -2.49
C GLY A 176 -11.47 8.74 -3.53
N GLN A 177 -11.79 7.76 -4.37
CA GLN A 177 -10.96 7.29 -5.48
C GLN A 177 -11.84 6.70 -6.57
N VAL A 178 -11.56 7.02 -7.83
CA VAL A 178 -12.09 6.31 -9.00
C VAL A 178 -11.12 5.21 -9.42
N ILE A 179 -11.67 4.12 -9.94
CA ILE A 179 -10.93 2.91 -10.36
C ILE A 179 -11.30 2.63 -11.81
N LEU A 180 -10.31 2.37 -12.64
CA LEU A 180 -10.43 1.85 -14.00
C LEU A 180 -9.51 0.64 -14.13
N GLU A 181 -10.05 -0.54 -14.44
CA GLU A 181 -9.28 -1.73 -14.75
C GLU A 181 -9.54 -2.19 -16.19
N LEU A 182 -8.49 -2.57 -16.90
CA LEU A 182 -8.53 -3.19 -18.22
C LEU A 182 -8.04 -4.63 -18.07
N VAL A 183 -8.93 -5.59 -18.21
CA VAL A 183 -8.66 -7.01 -17.99
C VAL A 183 -8.44 -7.72 -19.31
N HIS A 184 -7.25 -8.27 -19.50
CA HIS A 184 -6.87 -9.07 -20.66
C HIS A 184 -6.69 -10.53 -20.26
N LYS A 185 -7.34 -11.45 -20.98
CA LYS A 185 -7.23 -12.89 -20.80
C LYS A 185 -6.55 -13.53 -22.00
N LYS A 186 -5.72 -14.53 -21.71
CA LYS A 186 -5.03 -15.33 -22.74
C LYS A 186 -4.86 -16.77 -22.30
N ASP A 187 -5.34 -17.68 -23.12
CA ASP A 187 -5.09 -19.12 -23.08
C ASP A 187 -4.78 -19.66 -24.49
N GLU A 188 -4.98 -20.95 -24.76
CA GLU A 188 -4.78 -21.54 -26.09
C GLU A 188 -5.78 -21.08 -27.14
N MET A 189 -7.00 -20.71 -26.74
CA MET A 189 -8.11 -20.37 -27.64
C MET A 189 -8.46 -18.88 -27.63
N VAL A 190 -8.16 -18.17 -26.52
CA VAL A 190 -8.55 -16.78 -26.27
C VAL A 190 -7.33 -15.90 -26.10
N ASN A 191 -7.35 -14.72 -26.73
CA ASN A 191 -6.33 -13.68 -26.54
C ASN A 191 -6.97 -12.31 -26.78
N GLU A 192 -7.63 -11.76 -25.76
CA GLU A 192 -8.48 -10.58 -25.91
C GLU A 192 -8.58 -9.72 -24.66
N LEU A 193 -9.04 -8.47 -24.86
CA LEU A 193 -9.54 -7.63 -23.77
C LEU A 193 -10.91 -8.20 -23.37
N ALA A 194 -10.98 -8.80 -22.20
CA ALA A 194 -12.16 -9.49 -21.71
C ALA A 194 -13.15 -8.52 -21.05
N GLU A 195 -12.65 -7.66 -20.16
CA GLU A 195 -13.49 -6.82 -19.31
C GLU A 195 -12.90 -5.41 -19.17
N VAL A 196 -13.76 -4.42 -18.98
CA VAL A 196 -13.43 -3.09 -18.48
C VAL A 196 -14.15 -2.90 -17.16
N GLU A 197 -13.43 -2.67 -16.09
CA GLU A 197 -13.99 -2.46 -14.76
C GLU A 197 -13.95 -0.97 -14.40
N LEU A 198 -15.07 -0.46 -13.91
CA LEU A 198 -15.21 0.91 -13.42
C LEU A 198 -15.67 0.90 -11.97
N GLY A 199 -15.00 1.65 -11.13
CA GLY A 199 -15.29 1.63 -9.69
C GLY A 199 -15.10 2.95 -8.99
N TYR A 200 -15.65 2.99 -7.76
CA TYR A 200 -15.45 4.06 -6.80
C TYR A 200 -15.20 3.48 -5.42
N LYS A 201 -14.15 3.94 -4.79
CA LYS A 201 -13.76 3.63 -3.40
C LYS A 201 -13.87 4.89 -2.54
N GLN A 202 -14.37 4.74 -1.32
CA GLN A 202 -14.48 5.80 -0.33
C GLN A 202 -13.90 5.34 1.00
N ALA A 203 -12.91 6.06 1.54
CA ALA A 203 -12.50 5.88 2.92
C ALA A 203 -13.63 6.37 3.85
N LEU A 204 -14.04 5.49 4.78
CA LEU A 204 -15.20 5.66 5.66
C LEU A 204 -14.79 6.07 7.08
N SER A 205 -13.66 5.56 7.54
CA SER A 205 -13.13 5.83 8.88
C SER A 205 -11.62 5.63 8.90
N TRP A 206 -10.91 6.47 9.63
CA TRP A 206 -9.46 6.39 9.76
C TRP A 206 -8.92 6.97 11.04
N SER A 207 -7.69 6.58 11.36
CA SER A 207 -6.81 7.16 12.36
C SER A 207 -5.36 6.98 11.89
N LYS A 208 -4.38 7.36 12.69
CA LYS A 208 -2.96 7.10 12.39
C LYS A 208 -2.58 5.60 12.41
N THR A 209 -3.47 4.71 12.86
CA THR A 209 -3.17 3.28 13.01
C THR A 209 -4.14 2.36 12.30
N HIS A 210 -5.25 2.84 11.77
CA HIS A 210 -6.21 2.04 11.00
C HIS A 210 -6.96 2.87 9.98
N ILE A 211 -7.45 2.19 8.94
CA ILE A 211 -8.31 2.73 7.90
C ILE A 211 -9.34 1.67 7.49
N LEU A 212 -10.57 2.11 7.23
CA LEU A 212 -11.65 1.32 6.66
C LEU A 212 -12.20 2.04 5.44
N SER A 213 -12.39 1.32 4.34
CA SER A 213 -12.97 1.84 3.10
C SER A 213 -14.03 0.89 2.56
N GLY A 214 -14.96 1.44 1.80
CA GLY A 214 -15.94 0.69 1.03
C GLY A 214 -15.83 1.05 -0.45
N ALA A 215 -16.13 0.10 -1.34
CA ALA A 215 -16.10 0.34 -2.77
C ALA A 215 -17.22 -0.41 -3.50
N VAL A 216 -17.54 0.11 -4.68
CA VAL A 216 -18.41 -0.53 -5.68
C VAL A 216 -17.64 -0.51 -6.99
N VAL A 217 -17.59 -1.65 -7.67
CA VAL A 217 -16.92 -1.83 -8.97
C VAL A 217 -17.88 -2.57 -9.88
N TYR A 218 -17.98 -2.13 -11.13
CA TYR A 218 -18.77 -2.77 -12.16
C TYR A 218 -17.86 -3.26 -13.28
N ALA A 219 -17.85 -4.58 -13.50
CA ALA A 219 -17.15 -5.23 -14.59
C ALA A 219 -18.07 -5.30 -15.81
N ILE A 220 -17.64 -4.71 -16.92
CA ILE A 220 -18.35 -4.65 -18.21
C ILE A 220 -17.64 -5.61 -19.15
N PRO A 221 -18.27 -6.71 -19.58
CA PRO A 221 -17.69 -7.59 -20.58
C PRO A 221 -17.54 -6.85 -21.90
N VAL A 222 -16.38 -6.98 -22.54
CA VAL A 222 -16.10 -6.33 -23.85
C VAL A 222 -16.42 -7.28 -25.00
N ASN A 223 -16.25 -8.59 -24.78
CA ASN A 223 -16.54 -9.62 -25.77
C ASN A 223 -17.65 -10.55 -25.27
N SER A 224 -18.52 -10.97 -26.20
CA SER A 224 -19.69 -11.81 -25.91
C SER A 224 -19.34 -13.24 -25.45
N THR A 225 -18.07 -13.64 -25.51
CA THR A 225 -17.61 -14.96 -25.08
C THR A 225 -17.35 -15.04 -23.58
N ASP A 226 -17.23 -13.91 -22.89
CA ASP A 226 -16.84 -13.85 -21.48
C ASP A 226 -18.00 -13.73 -20.49
N GLY A 227 -19.23 -13.85 -20.97
CA GLY A 227 -20.40 -13.90 -20.09
C GLY A 227 -20.92 -12.53 -19.67
N ASP A 228 -21.53 -12.51 -18.53
CA ASP A 228 -22.36 -11.46 -18.00
C ASP A 228 -21.51 -10.42 -17.24
N GLY A 229 -22.02 -9.18 -17.15
CA GLY A 229 -21.40 -8.19 -16.30
C GLY A 229 -21.44 -8.60 -14.83
N GLU A 230 -20.48 -8.12 -14.04
CA GLU A 230 -20.41 -8.40 -12.61
C GLU A 230 -20.42 -7.11 -11.80
N LEU A 231 -21.26 -7.05 -10.77
CA LEU A 231 -21.21 -6.02 -9.75
C LEU A 231 -20.40 -6.54 -8.55
N GLN A 232 -19.32 -5.87 -8.24
CA GLN A 232 -18.51 -6.16 -7.05
C GLN A 232 -18.70 -5.07 -6.01
N THR A 233 -18.87 -5.46 -4.76
CA THR A 233 -18.79 -4.54 -3.62
C THR A 233 -17.77 -5.07 -2.63
N TYR A 234 -16.99 -4.19 -2.00
CA TYR A 234 -16.07 -4.62 -0.97
C TYR A 234 -15.92 -3.64 0.18
N LEU A 235 -15.56 -4.19 1.35
CA LEU A 235 -14.99 -3.46 2.46
C LEU A 235 -13.51 -3.82 2.53
N ALA A 236 -12.65 -2.82 2.69
CA ALA A 236 -11.22 -2.99 2.88
C ALA A 236 -10.78 -2.35 4.19
N PHE A 237 -9.96 -3.06 4.95
CA PHE A 237 -9.44 -2.62 6.24
C PHE A 237 -7.92 -2.72 6.26
N GLY A 238 -7.26 -1.70 6.81
CA GLY A 238 -5.82 -1.68 7.03
C GLY A 238 -5.48 -1.27 8.45
N LYS A 239 -4.46 -1.89 9.05
CA LYS A 239 -3.99 -1.60 10.40
C LYS A 239 -2.47 -1.73 10.52
N ALA A 240 -1.81 -0.69 11.03
CA ALA A 240 -0.46 -0.78 11.55
C ALA A 240 -0.52 -1.39 12.96
N ILE A 241 -0.13 -2.67 13.10
CA ILE A 241 -0.13 -3.38 14.39
C ILE A 241 1.04 -2.90 15.25
N SER A 242 2.18 -2.69 14.62
CA SER A 242 3.41 -2.16 15.24
C SER A 242 4.28 -1.52 14.16
N ALA A 243 5.44 -0.99 14.53
CA ALA A 243 6.44 -0.48 13.59
C ALA A 243 6.93 -1.54 12.58
N SER A 244 6.79 -2.84 12.92
CA SER A 244 7.29 -3.95 12.08
C SER A 244 6.19 -4.81 11.48
N TRP A 245 4.92 -4.60 11.80
CA TRP A 245 3.84 -5.46 11.34
C TRP A 245 2.63 -4.67 10.87
N ILE A 246 2.23 -4.93 9.63
CA ILE A 246 1.04 -4.38 9.00
C ILE A 246 0.06 -5.52 8.72
N PHE A 247 -1.20 -5.31 9.01
CA PHE A 247 -2.30 -6.19 8.66
C PHE A 247 -3.28 -5.47 7.73
N GLN A 248 -3.72 -6.14 6.68
CA GLN A 248 -4.81 -5.69 5.82
C GLN A 248 -5.79 -6.83 5.58
N SER A 249 -7.04 -6.51 5.36
CA SER A 249 -8.08 -7.49 5.00
C SER A 249 -9.15 -6.85 4.13
N SER A 250 -9.83 -7.68 3.33
CA SER A 250 -11.00 -7.26 2.55
C SER A 250 -12.07 -8.33 2.55
N LEU A 251 -13.32 -7.89 2.59
CA LEU A 251 -14.51 -8.70 2.34
C LEU A 251 -15.11 -8.21 1.03
N ARG A 252 -15.18 -9.06 0.01
CA ARG A 252 -15.70 -8.75 -1.31
C ARG A 252 -16.90 -9.64 -1.62
N LEU A 253 -17.97 -9.05 -2.17
CA LEU A 253 -19.13 -9.72 -2.69
C LEU A 253 -19.17 -9.50 -4.20
N LYS A 254 -19.34 -10.57 -4.95
CA LYS A 254 -19.41 -10.61 -6.41
C LYS A 254 -20.82 -11.04 -6.81
N PHE A 255 -21.50 -10.24 -7.64
CA PHE A 255 -22.86 -10.49 -8.09
C PHE A 255 -22.87 -10.47 -9.62
N PRO A 256 -23.08 -11.61 -10.30
CA PRO A 256 -23.35 -11.62 -11.73
C PRO A 256 -24.66 -10.87 -12.01
N ILE A 257 -24.74 -10.16 -13.15
CA ILE A 257 -25.88 -9.28 -13.46
C ILE A 257 -26.92 -10.02 -14.28
N GLU A 258 -26.55 -11.03 -15.05
CA GLU A 258 -27.46 -11.83 -15.85
C GLU A 258 -27.79 -13.19 -15.21
N ASP A 259 -28.89 -13.80 -15.62
CA ASP A 259 -29.37 -15.07 -15.08
C ASP A 259 -28.40 -16.23 -15.44
N GLY A 260 -27.85 -16.89 -14.43
CA GLY A 260 -27.05 -18.12 -14.57
C GLY A 260 -25.61 -18.04 -14.10
N GLY A 261 -25.13 -16.87 -13.70
CA GLY A 261 -23.80 -16.72 -13.09
C GLY A 261 -23.84 -16.98 -11.57
N ASP A 262 -22.77 -17.59 -11.05
CA ASP A 262 -22.62 -17.82 -9.62
C ASP A 262 -21.89 -16.63 -8.97
N GLY A 263 -22.58 -15.95 -8.05
CA GLY A 263 -21.95 -14.96 -7.21
C GLY A 263 -21.10 -15.62 -6.12
N ALA A 264 -20.20 -14.84 -5.52
CA ALA A 264 -19.33 -15.33 -4.48
C ALA A 264 -19.06 -14.31 -3.38
N VAL A 265 -18.71 -14.81 -2.20
CA VAL A 265 -18.11 -14.02 -1.13
C VAL A 265 -16.63 -14.40 -1.02
N GLU A 266 -15.75 -13.40 -1.00
CA GLU A 266 -14.31 -13.55 -0.82
C GLU A 266 -13.88 -12.80 0.44
N LEU A 267 -13.17 -13.48 1.33
CA LEU A 267 -12.48 -12.91 2.48
C LEU A 267 -10.98 -13.07 2.26
N ALA A 268 -10.26 -11.98 2.19
CA ALA A 268 -8.80 -11.97 2.07
C ALA A 268 -8.16 -11.26 3.25
N GLY A 269 -6.97 -11.73 3.64
CA GLY A 269 -6.19 -11.11 4.70
C GLY A 269 -4.70 -11.31 4.49
N ILE A 270 -3.91 -10.28 4.77
CA ILE A 270 -2.46 -10.28 4.59
C ILE A 270 -1.74 -9.68 5.79
N VAL A 271 -0.60 -10.25 6.11
CA VAL A 271 0.35 -9.71 7.09
C VAL A 271 1.67 -9.43 6.38
N HIS A 272 2.15 -8.18 6.46
CA HIS A 272 3.48 -7.79 6.00
C HIS A 272 4.44 -7.62 7.18
N TYR A 273 5.68 -8.07 6.99
CA TYR A 273 6.79 -7.77 7.90
C TYR A 273 7.61 -6.60 7.37
N VAL A 274 7.59 -5.48 8.12
CA VAL A 274 8.29 -4.23 7.79
C VAL A 274 9.52 -4.13 8.67
N HIS A 275 10.67 -4.52 8.15
CA HIS A 275 11.93 -4.57 8.91
C HIS A 275 12.79 -3.31 8.75
N SER A 276 12.35 -2.37 7.92
CA SER A 276 13.10 -1.16 7.61
C SER A 276 12.17 0.00 7.28
N PRO A 277 12.41 1.22 7.76
CA PRO A 277 11.73 2.41 7.29
C PRO A 277 12.15 2.79 5.85
N TRP A 278 13.24 2.22 5.33
CA TRP A 278 13.72 2.49 4.00
C TRP A 278 12.94 1.69 2.96
N PRO A 279 12.13 2.33 2.09
CA PRO A 279 11.18 1.62 1.22
C PRO A 279 11.86 0.82 0.09
N ARG A 280 13.11 1.14 -0.27
CA ARG A 280 13.89 0.37 -1.26
C ARG A 280 14.50 -0.87 -0.61
N ARG A 281 13.65 -1.82 -0.26
CA ARG A 281 14.00 -3.11 0.38
C ARG A 281 13.07 -4.20 -0.08
N VAL A 282 13.31 -5.39 0.40
CA VAL A 282 12.47 -6.58 0.19
C VAL A 282 11.64 -6.82 1.45
N PHE A 283 10.32 -6.78 1.33
CA PHE A 283 9.38 -6.94 2.43
C PHE A 283 8.57 -8.21 2.23
N PRO A 284 8.76 -9.25 3.05
CA PRO A 284 7.98 -10.47 2.95
C PRO A 284 6.57 -10.28 3.51
N ALA A 285 5.62 -11.03 2.95
CA ALA A 285 4.25 -11.09 3.42
C ALA A 285 3.66 -12.49 3.22
N LEU A 286 2.60 -12.76 3.97
CA LEU A 286 1.76 -13.93 3.79
C LEU A 286 0.31 -13.48 3.66
N GLU A 287 -0.32 -13.87 2.57
CA GLU A 287 -1.74 -13.61 2.29
C GLU A 287 -2.52 -14.93 2.33
N VAL A 288 -3.74 -14.88 2.85
CA VAL A 288 -4.69 -16.00 2.88
C VAL A 288 -6.01 -15.51 2.32
N VAL A 289 -6.59 -16.30 1.43
CA VAL A 289 -7.88 -16.00 0.82
C VAL A 289 -8.83 -17.17 1.04
N ALA A 290 -10.07 -16.84 1.38
CA ALA A 290 -11.20 -17.76 1.44
C ALA A 290 -12.26 -17.28 0.48
N GLU A 291 -12.73 -18.13 -0.41
CA GLU A 291 -13.80 -17.81 -1.37
C GLU A 291 -14.90 -18.86 -1.28
N GLN A 292 -16.16 -18.41 -1.25
CA GLN A 292 -17.34 -19.26 -1.18
C GLN A 292 -18.35 -18.80 -2.23
N PRO A 293 -18.74 -19.64 -3.19
CA PRO A 293 -19.87 -19.38 -4.06
C PRO A 293 -21.16 -19.21 -3.25
N PHE A 294 -22.09 -18.36 -3.70
CA PHE A 294 -23.38 -18.18 -3.02
C PHE A 294 -24.29 -19.40 -3.13
N ASP A 295 -24.20 -20.13 -4.25
CA ASP A 295 -24.87 -21.41 -4.40
C ASP A 295 -23.94 -22.55 -3.98
N SER A 296 -24.18 -23.11 -2.79
CA SER A 296 -23.43 -24.22 -2.25
C SER A 296 -23.56 -25.54 -3.05
N SER A 297 -24.46 -25.59 -4.05
CA SER A 297 -24.52 -26.71 -4.99
C SER A 297 -23.38 -26.68 -6.00
N ASN A 298 -22.70 -25.55 -6.17
CA ASN A 298 -21.67 -25.31 -7.18
C ASN A 298 -20.24 -25.25 -6.65
N GLY A 299 -20.03 -25.44 -5.35
CA GLY A 299 -18.69 -25.52 -4.79
C GLY A 299 -18.63 -25.39 -3.26
N ASP A 300 -17.58 -25.91 -2.71
CA ASP A 300 -17.24 -25.80 -1.30
C ASP A 300 -16.44 -24.52 -1.04
N LEU A 301 -16.27 -24.19 0.24
CA LEU A 301 -15.39 -23.11 0.68
C LEU A 301 -13.95 -23.39 0.27
N GLU A 302 -13.41 -22.53 -0.57
CA GLU A 302 -12.07 -22.64 -1.10
C GLU A 302 -11.09 -21.79 -0.28
N TRP A 303 -9.92 -22.37 0.03
CA TRP A 303 -8.87 -21.69 0.76
C TRP A 303 -7.58 -21.71 -0.02
N THR A 304 -6.88 -20.59 -0.02
CA THR A 304 -5.54 -20.47 -0.58
C THR A 304 -4.60 -19.73 0.35
N ALA A 305 -3.29 -19.95 0.18
CA ALA A 305 -2.25 -19.19 0.85
C ALA A 305 -1.23 -18.71 -0.17
N MET A 306 -0.78 -17.46 -0.02
CA MET A 306 0.15 -16.84 -0.95
C MET A 306 1.31 -16.20 -0.18
N PRO A 307 2.44 -16.91 -0.03
CA PRO A 307 3.70 -16.25 0.29
C PRO A 307 4.05 -15.26 -0.82
N GLN A 308 4.41 -14.04 -0.43
CA GLN A 308 4.77 -12.99 -1.38
C GLN A 308 5.84 -12.08 -0.84
N VAL A 309 6.47 -11.34 -1.74
CA VAL A 309 7.46 -10.31 -1.42
C VAL A 309 7.16 -9.03 -2.17
N ARG A 310 7.29 -7.89 -1.48
CA ARG A 310 7.34 -6.55 -2.09
C ARG A 310 8.78 -6.11 -2.21
N ILE A 311 9.16 -5.59 -3.36
CA ILE A 311 10.49 -5.05 -3.67
C ILE A 311 10.31 -3.59 -4.06
N GLY A 312 10.76 -2.67 -3.23
CA GLY A 312 10.81 -1.25 -3.59
C GLY A 312 11.91 -0.99 -4.62
N LEU A 313 11.57 -0.43 -5.76
CA LEU A 313 12.49 -0.19 -6.86
C LEU A 313 13.11 1.21 -6.81
N THR A 314 12.36 2.20 -6.31
CA THR A 314 12.82 3.58 -6.12
C THR A 314 13.16 3.88 -4.67
N ARG A 315 13.83 5.00 -4.41
CA ARG A 315 14.25 5.38 -3.07
C ARG A 315 13.08 5.71 -2.15
N GLY A 316 12.09 6.44 -2.67
CA GLY A 316 10.86 6.78 -1.96
C GLY A 316 9.78 5.68 -2.00
N GLY A 317 10.00 4.59 -2.75
CA GLY A 317 9.06 3.46 -2.80
C GLY A 317 7.85 3.65 -3.72
N HIS A 318 7.76 4.77 -4.45
CA HIS A 318 6.65 5.06 -5.36
C HIS A 318 6.63 4.15 -6.61
N VAL A 319 7.70 3.38 -6.87
CA VAL A 319 7.69 2.26 -7.81
C VAL A 319 8.08 1.00 -7.07
N ALA A 320 7.25 -0.02 -7.15
CA ALA A 320 7.47 -1.28 -6.47
C ALA A 320 7.03 -2.49 -7.32
N LEU A 321 7.66 -3.62 -7.04
CA LEU A 321 7.35 -4.92 -7.63
C LEU A 321 6.89 -5.86 -6.51
N ASN A 322 5.72 -6.51 -6.69
CA ASN A 322 5.29 -7.60 -5.83
C ASN A 322 5.36 -8.91 -6.61
N LEU A 323 5.85 -9.95 -5.98
CA LEU A 323 5.89 -11.32 -6.51
C LEU A 323 5.23 -12.26 -5.51
N GLY A 324 4.33 -13.12 -5.97
CA GLY A 324 3.62 -14.08 -5.13
C GLY A 324 3.39 -15.40 -5.83
N VAL A 325 3.28 -16.46 -5.03
CA VAL A 325 2.86 -17.79 -5.48
C VAL A 325 1.67 -18.20 -4.63
N GLU A 326 0.50 -18.32 -5.24
CA GLU A 326 -0.72 -18.78 -4.58
C GLU A 326 -0.82 -20.30 -4.67
N LEU A 327 -1.00 -20.92 -3.51
CA LEU A 327 -1.08 -22.37 -3.34
C LEU A 327 -2.47 -22.74 -2.82
N PRO A 328 -3.13 -23.75 -3.37
CA PRO A 328 -4.40 -24.23 -2.86
C PRO A 328 -4.20 -24.92 -1.49
N LEU A 329 -5.11 -24.63 -0.56
CA LEU A 329 -5.23 -25.30 0.74
C LEU A 329 -6.47 -26.21 0.80
N SER A 330 -7.35 -26.12 -0.20
CA SER A 330 -8.51 -26.98 -0.45
C SER A 330 -8.47 -27.49 -1.88
N ASP A 331 -9.39 -28.36 -2.26
CA ASP A 331 -9.48 -28.86 -3.63
C ASP A 331 -9.76 -27.71 -4.60
N GLN A 332 -8.93 -27.59 -5.64
CA GLN A 332 -8.98 -26.58 -6.67
C GLN A 332 -8.83 -27.20 -8.05
N SER A 333 -9.31 -26.52 -9.08
CA SER A 333 -9.13 -26.93 -10.47
C SER A 333 -7.75 -26.54 -11.06
N TRP A 334 -6.82 -26.09 -10.22
CA TRP A 334 -5.48 -25.64 -10.60
C TRP A 334 -4.46 -26.05 -9.53
N ASP A 335 -3.18 -26.15 -9.93
CA ASP A 335 -2.10 -26.60 -9.06
C ASP A 335 -1.45 -25.44 -8.30
N GLU A 336 -1.08 -24.36 -9.01
CA GLU A 336 -0.52 -23.13 -8.44
C GLU A 336 -0.80 -21.91 -9.34
N GLN A 337 -0.74 -20.72 -8.75
CA GLN A 337 -0.83 -19.47 -9.49
C GLN A 337 0.36 -18.58 -9.16
N TYR A 338 0.93 -17.97 -10.20
CA TYR A 338 2.07 -17.07 -10.09
C TYR A 338 1.62 -15.63 -10.36
N TYR A 339 2.06 -14.72 -9.51
CA TYR A 339 1.69 -13.32 -9.60
C TYR A 339 2.92 -12.43 -9.72
N ILE A 340 2.80 -11.43 -10.58
CA ILE A 340 3.70 -10.30 -10.69
C ILE A 340 2.85 -9.03 -10.68
N THR A 341 3.17 -8.07 -9.80
CA THR A 341 2.49 -6.78 -9.75
C THR A 341 3.54 -5.68 -9.81
N LEU A 342 3.44 -4.78 -10.79
CA LEU A 342 4.27 -3.59 -10.89
C LEU A 342 3.40 -2.37 -10.61
N LEU A 343 3.76 -1.64 -9.56
CA LEU A 343 3.07 -0.45 -9.09
C LEU A 343 3.87 0.80 -9.38
N TRP A 344 3.19 1.85 -9.79
CA TRP A 344 3.72 3.21 -9.87
C TRP A 344 2.71 4.21 -9.27
N ASP A 345 3.06 4.80 -8.13
CA ASP A 345 2.38 5.97 -7.58
C ASP A 345 2.83 7.21 -8.36
N PHE A 346 2.00 7.65 -9.30
CA PHE A 346 2.35 8.72 -10.23
C PHE A 346 2.23 10.12 -9.61
N ALA A 347 1.57 10.25 -8.48
CA ALA A 347 1.48 11.52 -7.77
C ALA A 347 2.76 11.82 -6.98
N ASP A 348 3.52 10.79 -6.61
CA ASP A 348 4.75 10.92 -5.82
C ASP A 348 5.99 11.13 -6.70
N GLY A 349 5.90 10.84 -7.99
CA GLY A 349 7.00 11.09 -8.91
C GLY A 349 6.88 10.39 -10.25
N SER A 350 7.76 10.75 -11.18
CA SER A 350 7.81 10.09 -12.47
C SER A 350 8.36 8.66 -12.32
N PHE A 351 7.96 7.74 -13.23
CA PHE A 351 8.37 6.34 -13.19
C PHE A 351 9.90 6.14 -13.14
N PHE A 352 10.66 6.95 -13.86
CA PHE A 352 12.12 6.85 -13.93
C PHE A 352 12.85 7.87 -13.06
N LYS A 353 12.19 8.96 -12.68
CA LYS A 353 12.77 10.07 -11.92
C LYS A 353 11.76 10.48 -10.89
N GLY A 354 12.11 10.40 -9.69
CA GLY A 354 11.26 10.76 -8.58
C GLY A 354 11.86 10.18 -7.32
N TRP A 355 11.26 10.48 -6.23
CA TRP A 355 11.77 10.07 -4.93
C TRP A 355 11.34 8.69 -4.50
#